data_c38f57dff248be9b0814dc9a884b50f8
#
_entry.id   c38f57dff248be9b0814dc9a884b50f8
#
_cell.length_a   1.000
_cell.length_b   1.000
_cell.length_c   1.000
_cell.angle_alpha   90.00
_cell.angle_beta   90.00
_cell.angle_gamma   90.00
#
_symmetry.space_group_name_H-M   'P 1'
#
loop_
_entity.id
_entity.type
_entity.pdbx_description
1 polymer ?
#
loop_
_entity_poly.entity_id
_entity_poly.type
_entity_poly.pdbx_seq_one_letter_code
_entity_poly.pdbx_strand_id
1 'polypeptide(L)'
;MNEQLAFIDNSSTASCFSSCVTALIFMCITTSVTAQTSVKAVPMIGAEVFIEPGQTSEQIDTWFKRMKESGMTITRIRLFESYMTKDDGTWDYGLYDLAYKAGEKYGVKIYGNPFPATPFTDVGGLKYPKDEAHLKSIADCIKNMVSHFKQFKSSFGWVPINEPGIDRIPNEIFSRTKFTDWKKLQPVASYNSKGYEHFDFSEERFLLDYNVWFLNWLADEIHKYDPGSPIHINGKGIFVNLPLYKFPKWRSFLTSLGRSAHPSWHYFAYFTRNQYTLAMSANSEILRSGAGDIPWLMTEIQGGINTYSGRVPLDPTKEEITQWLWAVIATEGKGALFWCLNPRSSGIKAGEWAMLNFQNQPSDRMKAAASVIKVIDQNAQLFANAKVAESGLHILYIHESMWVEKKLQSGDAPFEGRNVGGVLKSALAYFEALSEMGVQANLKEIDEFDFSKSDYTGSTIILAHQIAVPSRYWQKLQDFVSKGGN
;
A
#
# COMPACT_ATOMS: atom_id res chain seq x y z
N MET A 1 -19.94 -40.06 -13.10
CA MET A 1 -20.12 -41.08 -12.06
C MET A 1 -20.18 -40.32 -10.74
N ASN A 2 -21.40 -40.23 -10.23
CA ASN A 2 -21.73 -39.46 -9.01
C ASN A 2 -21.21 -40.19 -7.77
N GLU A 3 -20.64 -39.48 -6.81
CA GLU A 3 -20.71 -39.90 -5.41
C GLU A 3 -21.02 -38.70 -4.55
N GLN A 4 -22.25 -38.73 -4.03
CA GLN A 4 -22.73 -37.91 -2.93
C GLN A 4 -22.11 -38.43 -1.63
N LEU A 5 -21.66 -37.55 -0.78
CA LEU A 5 -21.38 -37.88 0.62
C LEU A 5 -22.53 -37.37 1.49
N ALA A 6 -23.13 -38.33 2.17
CA ALA A 6 -24.28 -38.19 3.05
C ALA A 6 -23.90 -37.62 4.43
N PHE A 7 -24.76 -36.76 4.94
CA PHE A 7 -24.78 -36.34 6.34
C PHE A 7 -25.29 -37.49 7.22
N ILE A 8 -24.62 -37.74 8.33
CA ILE A 8 -25.10 -38.57 9.43
C ILE A 8 -25.69 -37.67 10.51
N ASP A 9 -26.98 -37.74 10.63
CA ASP A 9 -27.77 -37.20 11.71
C ASP A 9 -27.83 -38.21 12.85
N ASN A 10 -27.59 -37.80 14.07
CA ASN A 10 -27.86 -38.59 15.28
C ASN A 10 -28.70 -37.79 16.26
N SER A 11 -29.99 -37.97 16.14
CA SER A 11 -30.99 -37.58 17.15
C SER A 11 -31.32 -38.77 18.06
N SER A 12 -31.38 -38.54 19.35
CA SER A 12 -32.32 -39.09 20.34
C SER A 12 -31.83 -38.67 21.74
N THR A 13 -32.57 -38.21 22.69
CA THR A 13 -33.91 -38.62 23.17
C THR A 13 -34.53 -37.55 24.03
N ALA A 14 -35.82 -37.58 24.07
CA ALA A 14 -36.83 -36.81 24.75
C ALA A 14 -36.69 -36.63 26.28
N SER A 15 -37.24 -35.57 26.86
CA SER A 15 -38.51 -35.64 27.60
C SER A 15 -38.89 -34.32 28.31
N CYS A 16 -40.15 -33.93 28.10
CA CYS A 16 -41.19 -33.39 28.97
C CYS A 16 -41.14 -32.01 29.65
N PHE A 17 -42.18 -31.24 29.24
CA PHE A 17 -43.07 -30.33 30.00
C PHE A 17 -42.49 -29.03 30.63
N SER A 18 -42.88 -27.89 30.14
CA SER A 18 -43.91 -27.03 30.69
C SER A 18 -44.12 -25.76 29.89
N SER A 19 -45.36 -25.39 29.69
CA SER A 19 -45.86 -24.22 28.96
C SER A 19 -45.42 -22.91 29.63
N CYS A 20 -44.90 -21.98 28.84
CA CYS A 20 -45.06 -20.55 29.06
C CYS A 20 -45.04 -19.85 27.70
N VAL A 21 -46.19 -19.27 27.35
CA VAL A 21 -46.37 -18.39 26.21
C VAL A 21 -45.62 -17.09 26.48
N THR A 22 -44.59 -16.83 25.72
CA THR A 22 -43.97 -15.49 25.66
C THR A 22 -43.82 -15.12 24.19
N ALA A 23 -44.55 -14.10 23.79
CA ALA A 23 -44.53 -13.55 22.44
C ALA A 23 -43.11 -12.99 22.14
N LEU A 24 -42.36 -13.69 21.28
CA LEU A 24 -41.13 -13.14 20.70
C LEU A 24 -41.52 -12.22 19.55
N ILE A 25 -41.44 -10.92 19.80
CA ILE A 25 -41.39 -9.91 18.75
C ILE A 25 -40.08 -10.09 18.01
N PHE A 26 -40.12 -10.67 16.83
CA PHE A 26 -38.98 -10.65 15.88
C PHE A 26 -38.77 -9.22 15.40
N MET A 27 -37.89 -8.52 16.05
CA MET A 27 -37.34 -7.25 15.54
C MET A 27 -36.37 -7.61 14.43
N CYS A 28 -36.85 -7.61 13.17
CA CYS A 28 -35.99 -7.60 12.01
C CYS A 28 -35.10 -6.33 12.06
N ILE A 29 -33.90 -6.45 12.59
CA ILE A 29 -32.85 -5.46 12.38
C ILE A 29 -32.40 -5.63 10.93
N THR A 30 -33.07 -4.92 10.05
CA THR A 30 -32.52 -4.64 8.72
C THR A 30 -31.29 -3.80 8.95
N THR A 31 -30.11 -4.42 9.00
CA THR A 31 -28.85 -3.73 8.79
C THR A 31 -28.88 -3.20 7.37
N SER A 32 -29.30 -1.95 7.23
CA SER A 32 -29.06 -1.19 6.02
C SER A 32 -27.55 -1.14 5.84
N VAL A 33 -27.02 -2.00 4.97
CA VAL A 33 -25.70 -1.77 4.40
C VAL A 33 -25.85 -0.46 3.60
N THR A 34 -25.60 0.65 4.26
CA THR A 34 -25.38 1.91 3.55
C THR A 34 -24.19 1.66 2.66
N ALA A 35 -24.43 1.54 1.35
CA ALA A 35 -23.38 1.65 0.35
C ALA A 35 -22.60 2.93 0.70
N GLN A 36 -21.36 2.73 1.14
CA GLN A 36 -20.47 3.83 1.49
C GLN A 36 -20.21 4.57 0.18
N THR A 37 -20.97 5.64 -0.04
CA THR A 37 -20.76 6.52 -1.18
C THR A 37 -19.31 6.95 -1.13
N SER A 38 -18.55 6.62 -2.17
CA SER A 38 -17.14 6.99 -2.31
C SER A 38 -17.00 8.46 -1.94
N VAL A 39 -16.22 8.73 -0.90
CA VAL A 39 -16.01 10.09 -0.40
C VAL A 39 -15.41 10.91 -1.55
N LYS A 40 -16.18 11.85 -2.09
CA LYS A 40 -15.72 12.77 -3.12
C LYS A 40 -14.70 13.72 -2.51
N ALA A 41 -13.46 13.28 -2.43
CA ALA A 41 -12.38 14.04 -1.83
C ALA A 41 -11.56 14.78 -2.90
N VAL A 42 -11.32 16.06 -2.67
CA VAL A 42 -10.34 16.84 -3.43
C VAL A 42 -8.96 16.26 -3.17
N PRO A 43 -8.12 16.03 -4.20
CA PRO A 43 -6.77 15.52 -4.00
C PRO A 43 -5.94 16.42 -3.07
N MET A 44 -5.27 15.83 -2.09
CA MET A 44 -4.39 16.51 -1.15
C MET A 44 -2.93 16.27 -1.54
N ILE A 45 -2.16 17.33 -1.68
CA ILE A 45 -0.72 17.23 -1.94
C ILE A 45 0.04 17.75 -0.72
N GLY A 46 1.14 17.08 -0.40
CA GLY A 46 2.01 17.43 0.69
C GLY A 46 3.40 16.84 0.58
N ALA A 47 4.15 16.91 1.66
CA ALA A 47 5.47 16.29 1.75
C ALA A 47 5.71 15.80 3.18
N GLU A 48 6.52 14.77 3.35
CA GLU A 48 6.90 14.29 4.66
C GLU A 48 7.82 15.29 5.35
N VAL A 49 7.44 15.68 6.56
CA VAL A 49 8.32 16.46 7.44
C VAL A 49 9.12 15.48 8.28
N PHE A 50 10.44 15.51 8.13
CA PHE A 50 11.32 14.63 8.88
C PHE A 50 11.77 15.31 10.18
N ILE A 51 11.35 14.74 11.32
CA ILE A 51 11.64 15.24 12.66
C ILE A 51 12.81 14.45 13.25
N GLU A 52 13.85 15.18 13.68
CA GLU A 52 15.09 14.62 14.24
C GLU A 52 15.49 15.36 15.53
N PRO A 53 16.13 14.68 16.48
CA PRO A 53 16.71 15.35 17.65
C PRO A 53 17.66 16.49 17.27
N GLY A 54 17.61 17.58 18.04
CA GLY A 54 18.41 18.79 17.79
C GLY A 54 17.74 19.82 16.90
N GLN A 55 16.59 19.52 16.29
CA GLN A 55 15.80 20.52 15.56
C GLN A 55 15.10 21.47 16.53
N THR A 56 15.02 22.75 16.13
CA THR A 56 14.40 23.79 16.98
C THR A 56 12.93 24.01 16.63
N SER A 57 12.20 24.61 17.57
CA SER A 57 10.79 25.01 17.37
C SER A 57 10.63 25.94 16.15
N GLU A 58 11.58 26.85 15.93
CA GLU A 58 11.56 27.79 14.82
C GLU A 58 11.77 27.11 13.47
N GLN A 59 12.63 26.08 13.43
CA GLN A 59 12.82 25.28 12.22
C GLN A 59 11.54 24.54 11.86
N ILE A 60 10.95 23.83 12.82
CA ILE A 60 9.71 23.07 12.63
C ILE A 60 8.56 24.00 12.23
N ASP A 61 8.37 25.13 12.94
CA ASP A 61 7.35 26.12 12.57
C ASP A 61 7.55 26.64 11.14
N THR A 62 8.80 26.91 10.74
CA THR A 62 9.14 27.38 9.40
C THR A 62 8.76 26.34 8.33
N TRP A 63 8.99 25.05 8.54
CA TRP A 63 8.64 24.02 7.58
C TRP A 63 7.14 23.92 7.35
N PHE A 64 6.33 23.93 8.41
CA PHE A 64 4.88 23.91 8.29
C PHE A 64 4.34 25.22 7.66
N LYS A 65 4.96 26.36 7.96
CA LYS A 65 4.67 27.62 7.28
C LYS A 65 4.93 27.53 5.77
N ARG A 66 6.08 26.93 5.34
CA ARG A 66 6.39 26.71 3.91
C ARG A 66 5.40 25.77 3.24
N MET A 67 4.93 24.74 3.93
CA MET A 67 3.85 23.88 3.43
C MET A 67 2.58 24.72 3.17
N LYS A 68 2.14 25.51 4.15
CA LYS A 68 0.95 26.37 4.00
C LYS A 68 1.09 27.35 2.84
N GLU A 69 2.23 28.03 2.74
CA GLU A 69 2.51 28.98 1.65
C GLU A 69 2.49 28.34 0.27
N SER A 70 2.81 27.04 0.15
CA SER A 70 2.77 26.27 -1.08
C SER A 70 1.45 25.54 -1.32
N GLY A 71 0.44 25.73 -0.44
CA GLY A 71 -0.86 25.06 -0.53
C GLY A 71 -0.85 23.59 -0.10
N MET A 72 0.26 23.09 0.46
CA MET A 72 0.35 21.71 0.96
C MET A 72 -0.48 21.58 2.24
N THR A 73 -1.34 20.55 2.29
CA THR A 73 -2.33 20.36 3.37
C THR A 73 -2.19 19.07 4.15
N ILE A 74 -1.26 18.21 3.76
CA ILE A 74 -1.07 16.90 4.38
C ILE A 74 0.41 16.57 4.50
N THR A 75 0.78 15.92 5.61
CA THR A 75 2.12 15.36 5.82
C THR A 75 2.04 13.99 6.46
N ARG A 76 3.11 13.22 6.37
CA ARG A 76 3.37 12.05 7.19
C ARG A 76 4.58 12.34 8.07
N ILE A 77 4.51 11.93 9.33
CA ILE A 77 5.63 12.06 10.28
C ILE A 77 5.99 10.69 10.81
N ARG A 78 7.24 10.30 10.66
CA ARG A 78 7.79 9.08 11.25
C ARG A 78 8.04 9.33 12.74
N LEU A 79 7.34 8.59 13.57
CA LEU A 79 7.40 8.68 15.03
C LEU A 79 8.38 7.64 15.57
N PHE A 80 9.65 8.00 15.72
CA PHE A 80 10.67 7.09 16.22
C PHE A 80 10.58 6.94 17.73
N GLU A 81 10.33 5.73 18.21
CA GLU A 81 10.33 5.42 19.65
C GLU A 81 11.65 5.84 20.31
N SER A 82 12.77 5.57 19.64
CA SER A 82 14.10 5.92 20.13
C SER A 82 14.36 7.44 20.28
N TYR A 83 13.53 8.30 19.71
CA TYR A 83 13.62 9.74 19.88
C TYR A 83 12.72 10.27 21.00
N MET A 84 11.85 9.42 21.54
CA MET A 84 10.87 9.75 22.56
C MET A 84 11.08 9.03 23.89
N THR A 85 11.83 7.92 23.88
CA THR A 85 12.14 7.17 25.11
C THR A 85 13.46 7.63 25.71
N LYS A 86 13.45 7.85 27.05
CA LYS A 86 14.65 8.12 27.84
C LYS A 86 15.23 6.83 28.40
N ASP A 87 16.46 6.89 28.89
CA ASP A 87 17.17 5.75 29.49
C ASP A 87 16.44 5.15 30.70
N ASP A 88 15.65 5.96 31.42
CA ASP A 88 14.81 5.52 32.54
C ASP A 88 13.47 4.91 32.12
N GLY A 89 13.21 4.77 30.81
CA GLY A 89 11.99 4.22 30.25
C GLY A 89 10.82 5.20 30.19
N THR A 90 11.00 6.45 30.61
CA THR A 90 9.96 7.50 30.46
C THR A 90 9.90 8.03 29.04
N TRP A 91 8.74 8.58 28.69
CA TRP A 91 8.48 9.13 27.35
C TRP A 91 8.54 10.66 27.36
N ASP A 92 9.22 11.22 26.36
CA ASP A 92 9.27 12.64 26.08
C ASP A 92 8.77 12.92 24.67
N TYR A 93 7.58 13.44 24.55
CA TYR A 93 6.95 13.74 23.25
C TYR A 93 7.25 15.16 22.75
N GLY A 94 7.97 15.98 23.51
CA GLY A 94 8.12 17.42 23.29
C GLY A 94 8.55 17.80 21.88
N LEU A 95 9.50 17.07 21.31
CA LEU A 95 9.96 17.31 19.93
C LEU A 95 8.84 17.12 18.89
N TYR A 96 8.09 16.04 18.99
CA TYR A 96 7.00 15.76 18.05
C TYR A 96 5.76 16.63 18.33
N ASP A 97 5.51 17.01 19.58
CA ASP A 97 4.45 17.96 19.93
C ASP A 97 4.59 19.29 19.19
N LEU A 98 5.83 19.77 18.98
CA LEU A 98 6.08 20.96 18.18
C LEU A 98 5.55 20.80 16.74
N ALA A 99 5.75 19.64 16.13
CA ALA A 99 5.28 19.38 14.79
C ALA A 99 3.75 19.28 14.71
N TYR A 100 3.12 18.60 15.67
CA TYR A 100 1.65 18.50 15.71
C TYR A 100 0.99 19.86 15.99
N LYS A 101 1.54 20.68 16.89
CA LYS A 101 1.10 22.06 17.13
C LYS A 101 1.28 22.95 15.91
N ALA A 102 2.40 22.80 15.18
CA ALA A 102 2.61 23.52 13.93
C ALA A 102 1.58 23.06 12.86
N GLY A 103 1.26 21.76 12.79
CA GLY A 103 0.19 21.25 11.96
C GLY A 103 -1.16 21.91 12.25
N GLU A 104 -1.54 22.07 13.52
CA GLU A 104 -2.74 22.81 13.93
C GLU A 104 -2.70 24.28 13.50
N LYS A 105 -1.58 24.96 13.77
CA LYS A 105 -1.38 26.38 13.46
C LYS A 105 -1.53 26.68 11.97
N TYR A 106 -1.00 25.81 11.11
CA TYR A 106 -0.98 26.03 9.66
C TYR A 106 -2.05 25.25 8.89
N GLY A 107 -2.86 24.44 9.57
CA GLY A 107 -3.94 23.64 8.95
C GLY A 107 -3.42 22.47 8.12
N VAL A 108 -2.28 21.88 8.51
CA VAL A 108 -1.70 20.71 7.86
C VAL A 108 -2.10 19.45 8.63
N LYS A 109 -2.72 18.51 7.92
CA LYS A 109 -3.11 17.20 8.46
C LYS A 109 -1.90 16.29 8.57
N ILE A 110 -1.81 15.50 9.64
CA ILE A 110 -0.67 14.64 9.94
C ILE A 110 -1.10 13.17 9.99
N TYR A 111 -0.52 12.35 9.11
CA TYR A 111 -0.46 10.92 9.32
C TYR A 111 0.68 10.58 10.27
N GLY A 112 0.39 10.06 11.47
CA GLY A 112 1.38 9.51 12.38
C GLY A 112 1.84 8.14 11.91
N ASN A 113 3.15 7.91 11.87
CA ASN A 113 3.72 6.63 11.46
C ASN A 113 4.62 6.08 12.57
N PRO A 114 4.14 5.17 13.45
CA PRO A 114 4.93 4.56 14.49
C PRO A 114 6.15 3.80 13.98
N PHE A 115 7.30 4.03 14.62
CA PHE A 115 8.56 3.33 14.39
C PHE A 115 9.08 2.78 15.71
N PRO A 116 8.62 1.58 16.13
CA PRO A 116 9.07 0.95 17.38
C PRO A 116 10.58 0.72 17.36
N ALA A 117 11.22 0.88 18.50
CA ALA A 117 12.65 0.80 18.82
C ALA A 117 13.54 0.05 17.81
N THR A 118 13.64 0.58 16.62
CA THR A 118 14.51 0.04 15.57
C THR A 118 15.60 1.05 15.31
N PRO A 119 16.79 0.87 15.86
CA PRO A 119 17.85 1.88 15.89
C PRO A 119 18.42 2.25 14.52
N PHE A 120 17.86 1.81 13.40
CA PHE A 120 18.46 2.04 12.07
C PHE A 120 17.45 2.27 10.95
N THR A 121 16.25 2.70 11.26
CA THR A 121 15.19 2.66 10.28
C THR A 121 14.68 4.01 9.85
N ASP A 122 15.51 4.79 9.29
CA ASP A 122 15.09 5.68 8.24
C ASP A 122 14.91 4.94 6.89
N VAL A 123 15.27 3.66 6.83
CA VAL A 123 15.10 2.81 5.66
C VAL A 123 14.30 1.58 6.05
N GLY A 124 13.03 1.54 5.69
CA GLY A 124 12.26 0.32 5.67
C GLY A 124 11.68 -0.14 6.98
N GLY A 125 10.91 0.51 7.62
CA GLY A 125 9.80 0.11 8.43
C GLY A 125 10.01 -0.94 9.51
N LEU A 126 8.92 -1.25 10.09
CA LEU A 126 8.76 -2.20 11.18
C LEU A 126 9.17 -3.61 10.77
N LYS A 127 10.01 -4.22 11.57
CA LYS A 127 10.34 -5.63 11.40
C LYS A 127 9.24 -6.50 11.96
N TYR A 128 9.01 -7.63 11.31
CA TYR A 128 8.07 -8.64 11.81
C TYR A 128 8.48 -9.11 13.21
N PRO A 129 7.51 -9.50 14.04
CA PRO A 129 7.78 -9.92 15.42
C PRO A 129 8.75 -11.12 15.48
N LYS A 130 9.72 -11.05 16.39
CA LYS A 130 10.67 -12.13 16.63
C LYS A 130 10.10 -13.19 17.57
N ASP A 131 9.28 -12.73 18.52
CA ASP A 131 8.62 -13.52 19.55
C ASP A 131 7.41 -12.74 20.13
N GLU A 132 6.71 -13.32 21.09
CA GLU A 132 5.57 -12.70 21.74
C GLU A 132 5.96 -11.45 22.58
N ALA A 133 7.16 -11.43 23.14
CA ALA A 133 7.64 -10.27 23.90
C ALA A 133 7.89 -9.08 22.97
N HIS A 134 8.47 -9.32 21.80
CA HIS A 134 8.63 -8.28 20.78
C HIS A 134 7.27 -7.80 20.25
N LEU A 135 6.32 -8.70 20.00
CA LEU A 135 4.96 -8.33 19.60
C LEU A 135 4.29 -7.42 20.64
N LYS A 136 4.46 -7.77 21.93
CA LYS A 136 3.97 -6.93 23.04
C LYS A 136 4.67 -5.56 23.08
N SER A 137 5.97 -5.51 22.87
CA SER A 137 6.73 -4.23 22.82
C SER A 137 6.22 -3.33 21.70
N ILE A 138 5.89 -3.89 20.53
CA ILE A 138 5.26 -3.14 19.43
C ILE A 138 3.90 -2.59 19.87
N ALA A 139 3.07 -3.40 20.53
CA ALA A 139 1.76 -2.96 21.03
C ALA A 139 1.90 -1.83 22.07
N ASP A 140 2.86 -1.93 22.99
CA ASP A 140 3.11 -0.90 24.00
C ASP A 140 3.60 0.42 23.35
N CYS A 141 4.44 0.35 22.33
CA CYS A 141 4.86 1.49 21.53
C CYS A 141 3.65 2.17 20.86
N ILE A 142 2.81 1.40 20.16
CA ILE A 142 1.59 1.89 19.52
C ILE A 142 0.67 2.56 20.56
N LYS A 143 0.45 1.90 21.70
CA LYS A 143 -0.34 2.44 22.81
C LYS A 143 0.13 3.82 23.22
N ASN A 144 1.42 3.98 23.49
CA ASN A 144 1.99 5.24 23.97
C ASN A 144 1.85 6.35 22.91
N MET A 145 2.25 6.06 21.66
CA MET A 145 2.20 7.06 20.59
C MET A 145 0.77 7.45 20.22
N VAL A 146 -0.11 6.47 20.00
CA VAL A 146 -1.48 6.73 19.57
C VAL A 146 -2.26 7.47 20.66
N SER A 147 -2.15 7.04 21.93
CA SER A 147 -2.84 7.69 23.05
C SER A 147 -2.42 9.15 23.21
N HIS A 148 -1.14 9.45 22.92
CA HIS A 148 -0.63 10.81 23.03
C HIS A 148 -1.03 11.68 21.83
N PHE A 149 -0.72 11.23 20.59
CA PHE A 149 -0.84 12.11 19.43
C PHE A 149 -2.27 12.27 18.89
N LYS A 150 -3.19 11.35 19.19
CA LYS A 150 -4.61 11.49 18.79
C LYS A 150 -5.31 12.74 19.33
N GLN A 151 -4.80 13.35 20.40
CA GLN A 151 -5.38 14.54 21.01
C GLN A 151 -5.23 15.82 20.17
N PHE A 152 -4.26 15.85 19.25
CA PHE A 152 -4.02 17.00 18.39
C PHE A 152 -5.04 17.06 17.24
N LYS A 153 -5.59 18.25 16.98
CA LYS A 153 -6.53 18.45 15.85
C LYS A 153 -5.88 18.23 14.49
N SER A 154 -4.56 18.34 14.40
CA SER A 154 -3.77 18.02 13.21
C SER A 154 -3.62 16.51 12.97
N SER A 155 -3.83 15.67 13.99
CA SER A 155 -3.82 14.22 13.84
C SER A 155 -4.94 13.80 12.89
N PHE A 156 -4.56 13.22 11.75
CA PHE A 156 -5.51 12.85 10.69
C PHE A 156 -5.77 11.34 10.65
N GLY A 157 -4.74 10.55 10.93
CA GLY A 157 -4.80 9.09 10.89
C GLY A 157 -3.41 8.48 11.05
N TRP A 158 -3.32 7.19 10.76
CA TRP A 158 -2.12 6.42 11.05
C TRP A 158 -1.61 5.64 9.84
N VAL A 159 -0.29 5.57 9.73
CA VAL A 159 0.41 4.63 8.86
C VAL A 159 1.07 3.60 9.77
N PRO A 160 0.49 2.41 9.96
CA PRO A 160 0.94 1.46 10.99
C PRO A 160 2.39 0.99 10.79
N ILE A 161 2.85 0.97 9.55
CA ILE A 161 4.17 0.49 9.15
C ILE A 161 4.60 1.17 7.86
N ASN A 162 5.89 1.50 7.76
CA ASN A 162 6.48 2.00 6.52
C ASN A 162 6.91 0.84 5.62
N GLU A 163 6.47 0.86 4.37
CA GLU A 163 6.89 -0.07 3.32
C GLU A 163 6.83 -1.56 3.73
N PRO A 164 5.63 -2.05 4.10
CA PRO A 164 5.46 -3.43 4.54
C PRO A 164 5.76 -4.45 3.46
N GLY A 165 5.98 -5.68 3.90
CA GLY A 165 6.18 -6.84 3.05
C GLY A 165 7.57 -7.44 3.19
N ILE A 166 7.60 -8.76 3.26
CA ILE A 166 8.81 -9.57 3.29
C ILE A 166 8.73 -10.60 2.17
N ASP A 167 9.86 -10.90 1.57
CA ASP A 167 9.99 -11.81 0.42
C ASP A 167 10.46 -13.22 0.78
N ARG A 168 10.70 -13.45 2.09
CA ARG A 168 11.08 -14.74 2.67
C ARG A 168 10.59 -14.83 4.10
N ILE A 169 10.35 -16.04 4.57
CA ILE A 169 9.97 -16.28 5.97
C ILE A 169 11.15 -15.93 6.88
N PRO A 170 10.95 -15.05 7.88
CA PRO A 170 11.99 -14.77 8.86
C PRO A 170 12.47 -16.03 9.59
N ASN A 171 13.75 -16.04 9.97
CA ASN A 171 14.33 -17.20 10.65
C ASN A 171 13.91 -17.32 12.12
N GLU A 172 13.32 -16.28 12.68
CA GLU A 172 12.83 -16.25 14.05
C GLU A 172 11.78 -17.34 14.29
N ILE A 173 11.86 -17.94 15.48
CA ILE A 173 11.00 -19.07 15.88
C ILE A 173 9.51 -18.72 15.77
N PHE A 174 9.15 -17.48 16.07
CA PHE A 174 7.79 -16.97 15.96
C PHE A 174 7.23 -17.15 14.54
N SER A 175 7.92 -16.63 13.53
CA SER A 175 7.50 -16.71 12.14
C SER A 175 7.50 -18.15 11.61
N ARG A 176 8.50 -18.95 12.00
CA ARG A 176 8.58 -20.38 11.63
C ARG A 176 7.46 -21.22 12.24
N THR A 177 7.09 -20.95 13.48
CA THR A 177 5.95 -21.60 14.14
C THR A 177 4.65 -21.25 13.43
N LYS A 178 4.41 -19.96 13.15
CA LYS A 178 3.22 -19.53 12.39
C LYS A 178 3.15 -20.16 11.00
N PHE A 179 4.26 -20.29 10.30
CA PHE A 179 4.29 -21.00 9.01
C PHE A 179 3.95 -22.47 9.15
N THR A 180 4.53 -23.15 10.15
CA THR A 180 4.25 -24.56 10.41
C THR A 180 2.78 -24.80 10.70
N ASP A 181 2.16 -23.94 11.53
CA ASP A 181 0.74 -24.06 11.88
C ASP A 181 -0.16 -23.71 10.70
N TRP A 182 0.17 -22.67 9.94
CA TRP A 182 -0.54 -22.33 8.71
C TRP A 182 -0.49 -23.50 7.70
N LYS A 183 0.68 -24.14 7.53
CA LYS A 183 0.84 -25.27 6.60
C LYS A 183 -0.01 -26.48 6.97
N LYS A 184 -0.23 -26.75 8.28
CA LYS A 184 -1.13 -27.84 8.74
C LYS A 184 -2.58 -27.65 8.30
N LEU A 185 -3.00 -26.40 8.07
CA LEU A 185 -4.36 -26.07 7.65
C LEU A 185 -4.54 -26.09 6.11
N GLN A 186 -3.46 -26.28 5.36
CA GLN A 186 -3.53 -26.31 3.90
C GLN A 186 -3.78 -27.72 3.38
N PRO A 187 -4.42 -27.85 2.20
CA PRO A 187 -4.53 -29.15 1.52
C PRO A 187 -3.13 -29.70 1.26
N VAL A 188 -2.97 -31.01 1.45
CA VAL A 188 -1.72 -31.70 1.13
C VAL A 188 -1.42 -31.55 -0.35
N ALA A 189 -0.21 -31.10 -0.67
CA ALA A 189 0.26 -31.08 -2.05
C ALA A 189 0.30 -32.53 -2.57
N SER A 190 -0.28 -32.76 -3.73
CA SER A 190 -0.32 -34.07 -4.37
C SER A 190 0.34 -34.03 -5.75
N TYR A 191 0.94 -35.13 -6.12
CA TYR A 191 1.36 -35.36 -7.50
C TYR A 191 0.12 -35.59 -8.36
N ASN A 192 0.16 -35.15 -9.63
CA ASN A 192 -0.90 -35.51 -10.59
C ASN A 192 -0.88 -37.03 -10.90
N SER A 193 -1.90 -37.51 -11.60
CA SER A 193 -2.03 -38.93 -11.96
C SER A 193 -0.87 -39.49 -12.81
N LYS A 194 -0.03 -38.63 -13.38
CA LYS A 194 1.18 -39.01 -14.16
C LYS A 194 2.46 -38.97 -13.32
N GLY A 195 2.37 -38.64 -12.02
CA GLY A 195 3.51 -38.56 -11.11
C GLY A 195 4.34 -37.28 -11.21
N TYR A 196 3.89 -36.24 -11.91
CA TYR A 196 4.58 -34.98 -11.97
C TYR A 196 4.44 -34.22 -10.65
N GLU A 197 5.56 -33.74 -10.12
CA GLU A 197 5.58 -32.89 -8.95
C GLU A 197 4.94 -31.52 -9.25
N HIS A 198 4.13 -31.03 -8.31
CA HIS A 198 3.58 -29.69 -8.37
C HIS A 198 4.55 -28.72 -7.71
N PHE A 199 4.68 -27.51 -8.23
CA PHE A 199 5.41 -26.45 -7.56
C PHE A 199 4.81 -26.20 -6.17
N ASP A 200 5.65 -26.26 -5.14
CA ASP A 200 5.26 -25.88 -3.78
C ASP A 200 5.38 -24.34 -3.61
N PHE A 201 4.23 -23.67 -3.55
CA PHE A 201 4.12 -22.25 -3.26
C PHE A 201 3.67 -21.99 -1.82
N SER A 202 3.88 -22.92 -0.91
CA SER A 202 3.45 -22.75 0.50
C SER A 202 4.08 -21.53 1.14
N GLU A 203 5.35 -21.24 0.89
CA GLU A 203 6.03 -20.06 1.45
C GLU A 203 5.43 -18.77 0.88
N GLU A 204 5.26 -18.66 -0.42
CA GLU A 204 4.73 -17.47 -1.08
C GLU A 204 3.29 -17.18 -0.64
N ARG A 205 2.45 -18.21 -0.54
CA ARG A 205 1.07 -18.09 -0.04
C ARG A 205 1.02 -17.71 1.42
N PHE A 206 1.86 -18.35 2.24
CA PHE A 206 1.98 -17.98 3.64
C PHE A 206 2.40 -16.51 3.80
N LEU A 207 3.37 -16.04 3.04
CA LEU A 207 3.84 -14.66 3.10
C LEU A 207 2.74 -13.65 2.77
N LEU A 208 1.87 -13.94 1.78
CA LEU A 208 0.70 -13.11 1.51
C LEU A 208 -0.23 -13.04 2.74
N ASP A 209 -0.56 -14.18 3.34
CA ASP A 209 -1.45 -14.25 4.50
C ASP A 209 -0.79 -13.66 5.76
N TYR A 210 0.51 -13.86 5.95
CA TYR A 210 1.27 -13.33 7.06
C TYR A 210 1.39 -11.80 7.02
N ASN A 211 1.60 -11.25 5.82
CA ASN A 211 1.57 -9.81 5.61
C ASN A 211 0.18 -9.24 5.95
N VAL A 212 -0.89 -9.87 5.49
CA VAL A 212 -2.27 -9.47 5.82
C VAL A 212 -2.52 -9.52 7.32
N TRP A 213 -2.15 -10.64 7.97
CA TRP A 213 -2.32 -10.82 9.41
C TRP A 213 -1.62 -9.71 10.20
N PHE A 214 -0.34 -9.44 9.90
CA PHE A 214 0.42 -8.47 10.67
C PHE A 214 -0.08 -7.03 10.47
N LEU A 215 -0.44 -6.66 9.25
CA LEU A 215 -0.99 -5.35 8.97
C LEU A 215 -2.35 -5.12 9.64
N ASN A 216 -3.22 -6.14 9.61
CA ASN A 216 -4.50 -6.07 10.30
C ASN A 216 -4.30 -5.97 11.82
N TRP A 217 -3.39 -6.77 12.39
CA TRP A 217 -3.06 -6.71 13.80
C TRP A 217 -2.58 -5.31 14.22
N LEU A 218 -1.72 -4.67 13.44
CA LEU A 218 -1.26 -3.31 13.69
C LEU A 218 -2.43 -2.29 13.64
N ALA A 219 -3.33 -2.43 12.69
CA ALA A 219 -4.52 -1.60 12.60
C ALA A 219 -5.44 -1.78 13.82
N ASP A 220 -5.66 -3.02 14.24
CA ASP A 220 -6.45 -3.34 15.42
C ASP A 220 -5.82 -2.77 16.71
N GLU A 221 -4.49 -2.86 16.85
CA GLU A 221 -3.78 -2.25 17.99
C GLU A 221 -3.96 -0.72 18.02
N ILE A 222 -3.91 -0.05 16.89
CA ILE A 222 -4.16 1.39 16.79
C ILE A 222 -5.61 1.71 17.20
N HIS A 223 -6.58 0.98 16.68
CA HIS A 223 -8.00 1.22 16.94
C HIS A 223 -8.42 0.96 18.40
N LYS A 224 -7.63 0.24 19.19
CA LYS A 224 -7.85 0.14 20.65
C LYS A 224 -7.74 1.51 21.34
N TYR A 225 -6.90 2.39 20.84
CA TYR A 225 -6.61 3.68 21.45
C TYR A 225 -7.18 4.87 20.68
N ASP A 226 -7.41 4.73 19.36
CA ASP A 226 -7.99 5.74 18.48
C ASP A 226 -9.06 5.11 17.57
N PRO A 227 -10.22 4.74 18.12
CA PRO A 227 -11.27 4.04 17.39
C PRO A 227 -11.78 4.85 16.20
N GLY A 228 -11.83 4.22 15.03
CA GLY A 228 -12.35 4.84 13.82
C GLY A 228 -11.41 5.83 13.13
N SER A 229 -10.19 6.00 13.64
CA SER A 229 -9.17 6.79 12.94
C SER A 229 -8.81 6.16 11.60
N PRO A 230 -8.51 6.98 10.57
CA PRO A 230 -8.06 6.49 9.28
C PRO A 230 -6.76 5.66 9.39
N ILE A 231 -6.77 4.50 8.75
CA ILE A 231 -5.59 3.65 8.57
C ILE A 231 -5.14 3.70 7.12
N HIS A 232 -3.91 4.13 6.90
CA HIS A 232 -3.28 4.23 5.60
C HIS A 232 -2.07 3.31 5.53
N ILE A 233 -1.80 2.70 4.37
CA ILE A 233 -0.58 1.92 4.14
C ILE A 233 0.28 2.61 3.08
N ASN A 234 1.57 2.73 3.37
CA ASN A 234 2.59 3.10 2.41
C ASN A 234 3.35 1.85 1.94
N GLY A 235 2.91 1.21 0.87
CA GLY A 235 3.58 0.03 0.30
C GLY A 235 4.92 0.37 -0.34
N LYS A 236 5.89 -0.54 -0.27
CA LYS A 236 7.21 -0.43 -0.90
C LYS A 236 7.10 -0.45 -2.44
N GLY A 237 8.16 -0.07 -3.14
CA GLY A 237 8.21 0.00 -4.61
C GLY A 237 7.46 -1.12 -5.33
N ILE A 238 6.51 -0.74 -6.22
CA ILE A 238 5.45 -1.65 -6.69
C ILE A 238 5.98 -2.80 -7.52
N PHE A 239 6.80 -2.50 -8.53
CA PHE A 239 7.14 -3.48 -9.56
C PHE A 239 7.93 -4.68 -9.05
N VAL A 240 8.74 -4.48 -8.00
CA VAL A 240 9.53 -5.56 -7.38
C VAL A 240 8.71 -6.34 -6.34
N ASN A 241 7.81 -5.66 -5.63
CA ASN A 241 7.12 -6.24 -4.47
C ASN A 241 5.68 -6.67 -4.77
N LEU A 242 5.22 -6.52 -6.01
CA LEU A 242 3.85 -6.86 -6.40
C LEU A 242 3.44 -8.28 -6.00
N PRO A 243 4.31 -9.31 -6.13
CA PRO A 243 3.98 -10.68 -5.72
C PRO A 243 3.75 -10.89 -4.21
N LEU A 244 4.01 -9.87 -3.38
CA LEU A 244 3.88 -9.91 -1.92
C LEU A 244 2.57 -9.30 -1.40
N TYR A 245 1.74 -8.75 -2.28
CA TYR A 245 0.61 -7.92 -1.89
C TYR A 245 -0.72 -8.50 -2.34
N LYS A 246 -1.66 -8.63 -1.40
CA LYS A 246 -3.04 -9.07 -1.65
C LYS A 246 -4.00 -7.93 -1.29
N PHE A 247 -4.09 -6.94 -2.18
CA PHE A 247 -4.88 -5.73 -1.97
C PHE A 247 -6.35 -5.97 -1.59
N PRO A 248 -7.08 -6.94 -2.18
CA PRO A 248 -8.44 -7.22 -1.77
C PRO A 248 -8.58 -7.55 -0.28
N LYS A 249 -7.59 -8.26 0.28
CA LYS A 249 -7.58 -8.57 1.73
C LYS A 249 -7.21 -7.36 2.59
N TRP A 250 -6.42 -6.43 2.06
CA TRP A 250 -6.04 -5.22 2.79
C TRP A 250 -7.17 -4.21 2.90
N ARG A 251 -8.05 -4.13 1.90
CA ARG A 251 -9.21 -3.22 1.88
C ARG A 251 -10.14 -3.39 3.09
N SER A 252 -10.17 -4.57 3.72
CA SER A 252 -11.05 -4.84 4.85
C SER A 252 -10.71 -4.05 6.12
N PHE A 253 -9.45 -3.58 6.26
CA PHE A 253 -8.99 -2.82 7.44
C PHE A 253 -8.36 -1.47 7.08
N LEU A 254 -8.21 -1.14 5.81
CA LEU A 254 -7.67 0.15 5.37
C LEU A 254 -8.78 1.15 5.06
N THR A 255 -8.53 2.42 5.36
CA THR A 255 -9.36 3.54 4.88
C THR A 255 -8.78 4.17 3.61
N SER A 256 -7.50 3.94 3.33
CA SER A 256 -6.85 4.34 2.09
C SER A 256 -5.62 3.48 1.79
N LEU A 257 -5.33 3.28 0.52
CA LEU A 257 -4.16 2.56 0.04
C LEU A 257 -3.10 3.54 -0.49
N GLY A 258 -1.83 3.26 -0.24
CA GLY A 258 -0.75 4.07 -0.79
C GLY A 258 0.53 3.30 -1.04
N ARG A 259 1.47 3.95 -1.74
CA ARG A 259 2.76 3.36 -2.11
C ARG A 259 3.85 4.40 -2.30
N SER A 260 5.09 3.88 -2.25
CA SER A 260 6.28 4.62 -2.62
C SER A 260 6.52 4.60 -4.14
N ALA A 261 6.91 5.74 -4.66
CA ALA A 261 7.19 5.98 -6.08
C ALA A 261 8.45 6.84 -6.25
N HIS A 262 9.58 6.32 -5.77
CA HIS A 262 10.88 6.96 -6.00
C HIS A 262 11.49 6.44 -7.29
N PRO A 263 11.55 7.20 -8.39
CA PRO A 263 12.09 6.73 -9.66
C PRO A 263 13.51 6.18 -9.54
N SER A 264 14.37 6.84 -8.78
CA SER A 264 15.74 6.41 -8.54
C SER A 264 15.90 5.08 -7.78
N TRP A 265 14.85 4.61 -7.09
CA TRP A 265 14.87 3.36 -6.33
C TRP A 265 13.94 2.29 -6.88
N HIS A 266 12.81 2.69 -7.50
CA HIS A 266 11.73 1.77 -7.79
C HIS A 266 11.53 1.51 -9.28
N TYR A 267 11.98 2.41 -10.16
CA TYR A 267 11.67 2.32 -11.58
C TYR A 267 12.86 1.92 -12.45
N PHE A 268 14.09 2.18 -12.04
CA PHE A 268 15.29 1.98 -12.83
C PHE A 268 15.50 0.55 -13.36
N ALA A 269 14.92 -0.49 -12.70
CA ALA A 269 15.03 -1.87 -13.14
C ALA A 269 14.05 -2.25 -14.27
N TYR A 270 13.06 -1.39 -14.52
CA TYR A 270 11.99 -1.61 -15.49
C TYR A 270 11.92 -0.53 -16.55
N PHE A 271 12.35 0.69 -16.24
CA PHE A 271 12.21 1.88 -17.07
C PHE A 271 13.49 2.71 -17.08
N THR A 272 13.71 3.42 -18.19
CA THR A 272 14.72 4.47 -18.30
C THR A 272 14.14 5.82 -17.83
N ARG A 273 14.99 6.83 -17.60
CA ARG A 273 14.53 8.12 -17.06
C ARG A 273 13.44 8.79 -17.88
N ASN A 274 13.55 8.74 -19.21
CA ASN A 274 12.53 9.33 -20.10
C ASN A 274 11.17 8.64 -20.02
N GLN A 275 11.09 7.45 -19.41
CA GLN A 275 9.87 6.68 -19.19
C GLN A 275 9.34 6.79 -17.75
N TYR A 276 9.95 7.58 -16.86
CA TYR A 276 9.52 7.64 -15.46
C TYR A 276 8.09 8.17 -15.27
N THR A 277 7.60 9.02 -16.17
CA THR A 277 6.19 9.43 -16.15
C THR A 277 5.26 8.27 -16.51
N LEU A 278 5.63 7.45 -17.50
CA LEU A 278 4.92 6.20 -17.84
C LEU A 278 4.94 5.22 -16.66
N ALA A 279 6.09 5.06 -16.00
CA ALA A 279 6.21 4.23 -14.80
C ALA A 279 5.31 4.72 -13.65
N MET A 280 5.19 6.04 -13.47
CA MET A 280 4.28 6.65 -12.52
C MET A 280 2.82 6.33 -12.86
N SER A 281 2.44 6.40 -14.13
CA SER A 281 1.10 6.04 -14.61
C SER A 281 0.80 4.55 -14.37
N ALA A 282 1.73 3.65 -14.71
CA ALA A 282 1.57 2.21 -14.46
C ALA A 282 1.44 1.88 -12.97
N ASN A 283 2.28 2.51 -12.11
CA ASN A 283 2.17 2.39 -10.66
C ASN A 283 0.80 2.88 -10.16
N SER A 284 0.31 4.00 -10.69
CA SER A 284 -0.98 4.58 -10.35
C SER A 284 -2.15 3.67 -10.75
N GLU A 285 -2.11 3.04 -11.92
CA GLU A 285 -3.14 2.08 -12.37
C GLU A 285 -3.18 0.82 -11.48
N ILE A 286 -2.03 0.29 -11.07
CA ILE A 286 -1.98 -0.83 -10.13
C ILE A 286 -2.59 -0.43 -8.78
N LEU A 287 -2.29 0.79 -8.29
CA LEU A 287 -2.86 1.30 -7.04
C LEU A 287 -4.37 1.52 -7.15
N ARG A 288 -4.84 2.14 -8.22
CA ARG A 288 -6.26 2.38 -8.47
C ARG A 288 -7.04 1.07 -8.46
N SER A 289 -6.53 0.06 -9.18
CA SER A 289 -7.14 -1.27 -9.18
C SER A 289 -7.11 -1.92 -7.80
N GLY A 290 -5.95 -1.91 -7.14
CA GLY A 290 -5.78 -2.50 -5.81
C GLY A 290 -6.60 -1.82 -4.71
N ALA A 291 -6.84 -0.52 -4.82
CA ALA A 291 -7.67 0.24 -3.90
C ALA A 291 -9.17 -0.08 -4.05
N GLY A 292 -9.62 -0.40 -5.28
CA GLY A 292 -11.05 -0.63 -5.51
C GLY A 292 -11.88 0.58 -5.09
N ASP A 293 -12.74 0.41 -4.07
CA ASP A 293 -13.64 1.46 -3.62
C ASP A 293 -13.06 2.42 -2.56
N ILE A 294 -11.89 2.09 -1.98
CA ILE A 294 -11.23 3.01 -1.04
C ILE A 294 -10.33 4.01 -1.80
N PRO A 295 -10.15 5.24 -1.26
CA PRO A 295 -9.23 6.20 -1.88
C PRO A 295 -7.78 5.69 -1.85
N TRP A 296 -6.97 6.17 -2.80
CA TRP A 296 -5.56 5.87 -2.83
C TRP A 296 -4.71 7.15 -2.95
N LEU A 297 -3.49 7.07 -2.43
CA LEU A 297 -2.52 8.17 -2.44
C LEU A 297 -1.15 7.65 -2.88
N MET A 298 -0.40 8.45 -3.62
CA MET A 298 1.02 8.18 -3.82
C MET A 298 1.79 8.74 -2.61
N THR A 299 2.13 7.87 -1.67
CA THR A 299 2.55 8.27 -0.32
C THR A 299 3.99 8.75 -0.22
N GLU A 300 4.88 8.27 -1.09
CA GLU A 300 6.25 8.76 -1.18
C GLU A 300 6.66 8.94 -2.64
N ILE A 301 6.66 10.18 -3.13
CA ILE A 301 7.25 10.55 -4.41
C ILE A 301 8.62 11.20 -4.16
N GLN A 302 9.59 10.96 -5.01
CA GLN A 302 10.88 11.62 -4.90
C GLN A 302 10.74 13.14 -5.03
N GLY A 303 11.03 13.88 -3.94
CA GLY A 303 10.87 15.33 -3.88
C GLY A 303 12.14 16.12 -4.22
N GLY A 304 13.30 15.54 -4.00
CA GLY A 304 14.58 16.20 -4.18
C GLY A 304 15.65 15.33 -4.84
N ILE A 305 16.83 15.89 -4.96
CA ILE A 305 18.01 15.20 -5.51
C ILE A 305 18.48 14.10 -4.57
N ASN A 306 18.94 13.00 -5.15
CA ASN A 306 19.76 12.01 -4.47
C ASN A 306 21.04 11.78 -5.28
N THR A 307 22.17 11.73 -4.59
CA THR A 307 23.48 11.51 -5.20
C THR A 307 24.12 10.24 -4.64
N TYR A 308 24.05 10.06 -3.33
CA TYR A 308 24.69 8.97 -2.61
C TYR A 308 23.69 7.93 -2.10
N SER A 309 22.47 8.36 -1.79
CA SER A 309 21.43 7.48 -1.30
C SER A 309 20.42 7.16 -2.41
N GLY A 310 20.31 5.90 -2.78
CA GLY A 310 19.49 5.44 -3.88
C GLY A 310 20.21 4.43 -4.76
N ARG A 311 19.51 3.90 -5.75
CA ARG A 311 20.09 2.94 -6.70
C ARG A 311 20.73 3.65 -7.90
N VAL A 312 20.12 4.74 -8.30
CA VAL A 312 20.57 5.57 -9.43
C VAL A 312 20.49 7.03 -9.00
N PRO A 313 21.55 7.83 -9.14
CA PRO A 313 21.49 9.27 -8.91
C PRO A 313 20.43 9.92 -9.80
N LEU A 314 19.61 10.78 -9.22
CA LEU A 314 18.53 11.47 -9.92
C LEU A 314 18.32 12.85 -9.31
N ASP A 315 18.36 13.87 -10.16
CA ASP A 315 17.88 15.22 -9.86
C ASP A 315 16.57 15.44 -10.62
N PRO A 316 15.41 15.32 -9.95
CA PRO A 316 14.13 15.56 -10.60
C PRO A 316 14.00 17.01 -11.04
N THR A 317 13.57 17.23 -12.27
CA THR A 317 13.25 18.58 -12.75
C THR A 317 11.87 19.02 -12.28
N LYS A 318 11.59 20.32 -12.37
CA LYS A 318 10.26 20.87 -12.08
C LYS A 318 9.20 20.31 -13.04
N GLU A 319 9.57 20.00 -14.27
CA GLU A 319 8.70 19.41 -15.29
C GLU A 319 8.36 17.96 -14.93
N GLU A 320 9.35 17.16 -14.49
CA GLU A 320 9.13 15.79 -14.01
C GLU A 320 8.19 15.77 -12.81
N ILE A 321 8.39 16.66 -11.81
CA ILE A 321 7.48 16.79 -10.66
C ILE A 321 6.04 17.11 -11.11
N THR A 322 5.90 18.03 -12.06
CA THR A 322 4.58 18.40 -12.62
C THR A 322 3.92 17.21 -13.30
N GLN A 323 4.65 16.50 -14.16
CA GLN A 323 4.15 15.33 -14.88
C GLN A 323 3.76 14.18 -13.93
N TRP A 324 4.59 13.89 -12.92
CA TRP A 324 4.31 12.84 -11.95
C TRP A 324 3.06 13.12 -11.13
N LEU A 325 2.87 14.36 -10.69
CA LEU A 325 1.64 14.74 -9.99
C LEU A 325 0.41 14.60 -10.89
N TRP A 326 0.50 15.05 -12.15
CA TRP A 326 -0.63 14.89 -13.08
C TRP A 326 -0.92 13.44 -13.42
N ALA A 327 0.09 12.56 -13.53
CA ALA A 327 -0.11 11.13 -13.71
C ALA A 327 -0.90 10.51 -12.53
N VAL A 328 -0.57 10.90 -11.29
CA VAL A 328 -1.29 10.45 -10.08
C VAL A 328 -2.74 10.97 -10.09
N ILE A 329 -2.94 12.26 -10.35
CA ILE A 329 -4.28 12.88 -10.29
C ILE A 329 -5.18 12.38 -11.44
N ALA A 330 -4.63 12.25 -12.65
CA ALA A 330 -5.36 11.74 -13.81
C ALA A 330 -5.84 10.29 -13.64
N THR A 331 -5.18 9.53 -12.77
CA THR A 331 -5.55 8.15 -12.43
C THR A 331 -6.41 8.06 -11.15
N GLU A 332 -7.13 9.12 -10.80
CA GLU A 332 -8.01 9.23 -9.62
C GLU A 332 -7.30 9.25 -8.26
N GLY A 333 -5.98 9.46 -8.20
CA GLY A 333 -5.26 9.62 -6.94
C GLY A 333 -5.84 10.75 -6.09
N LYS A 334 -6.12 10.45 -4.81
CA LYS A 334 -6.69 11.43 -3.86
C LYS A 334 -5.63 12.10 -3.01
N GLY A 335 -4.36 11.85 -3.31
CA GLY A 335 -3.25 12.54 -2.68
C GLY A 335 -1.89 12.12 -3.21
N ALA A 336 -0.91 12.99 -2.90
CA ALA A 336 0.49 12.74 -3.18
C ALA A 336 1.34 13.38 -2.08
N LEU A 337 2.30 12.62 -1.54
CA LEU A 337 3.27 13.11 -0.57
C LEU A 337 4.68 12.93 -1.11
N PHE A 338 5.48 13.96 -1.00
CA PHE A 338 6.88 13.90 -1.38
C PHE A 338 7.76 13.42 -0.22
N TRP A 339 8.70 12.57 -0.49
CA TRP A 339 9.85 12.32 0.33
C TRP A 339 11.01 13.21 -0.15
N CYS A 340 11.42 14.28 0.59
CA CYS A 340 10.77 14.83 1.78
C CYS A 340 10.71 16.36 1.69
N LEU A 341 10.15 17.03 2.70
CA LEU A 341 10.06 18.48 2.72
C LEU A 341 11.40 19.13 3.04
N ASN A 342 11.94 18.80 4.23
CA ASN A 342 13.14 19.42 4.80
C ASN A 342 14.37 18.55 4.62
N PRO A 343 15.55 19.15 4.39
CA PRO A 343 16.79 18.40 4.32
C PRO A 343 17.10 17.80 5.71
N ARG A 344 17.48 16.53 5.72
CA ARG A 344 17.93 15.87 6.93
C ARG A 344 19.32 16.38 7.32
N SER A 345 19.57 16.50 8.61
CA SER A 345 20.86 16.96 9.16
C SER A 345 21.88 15.83 9.27
N SER A 346 21.42 14.57 9.29
CA SER A 346 22.25 13.40 9.59
C SER A 346 21.86 12.16 8.80
N GLY A 347 22.71 11.13 8.89
CA GLY A 347 22.49 9.84 8.25
C GLY A 347 22.83 9.81 6.76
N ILE A 348 22.64 8.64 6.14
CA ILE A 348 23.00 8.40 4.73
C ILE A 348 22.22 9.28 3.74
N LYS A 349 21.11 9.85 4.16
CA LYS A 349 20.27 10.74 3.34
C LYS A 349 20.44 12.22 3.70
N ALA A 350 21.48 12.58 4.43
CA ALA A 350 21.71 13.96 4.85
C ALA A 350 21.82 14.90 3.63
N GLY A 351 21.04 15.99 3.65
CA GLY A 351 20.99 16.98 2.59
C GLY A 351 20.29 16.56 1.29
N GLU A 352 19.89 15.32 1.16
CA GLU A 352 19.26 14.77 -0.04
C GLU A 352 17.72 14.69 0.08
N TRP A 353 17.04 14.48 -1.04
CA TRP A 353 15.61 14.22 -1.19
C TRP A 353 14.68 15.39 -0.90
N ALA A 354 15.18 16.51 -0.35
CA ALA A 354 14.35 17.60 0.14
C ALA A 354 13.81 18.51 -0.95
N MET A 355 12.61 19.04 -0.74
CA MET A 355 12.00 20.09 -1.54
C MET A 355 12.42 21.50 -1.07
N LEU A 356 12.87 21.62 0.17
CA LEU A 356 13.50 22.83 0.72
C LEU A 356 15.03 22.68 0.67
N ASN A 357 15.73 23.81 0.50
CA ASN A 357 17.17 23.83 0.72
C ASN A 357 17.51 24.05 2.22
N PHE A 358 18.78 24.00 2.58
CA PHE A 358 19.24 24.21 3.97
C PHE A 358 18.89 25.58 4.56
N GLN A 359 18.58 26.59 3.74
CA GLN A 359 18.09 27.89 4.16
C GLN A 359 16.56 27.94 4.24
N ASN A 360 15.89 26.79 4.19
CA ASN A 360 14.44 26.65 4.21
C ASN A 360 13.72 27.41 3.08
N GLN A 361 14.40 27.56 1.93
CA GLN A 361 13.80 28.17 0.75
C GLN A 361 13.24 27.09 -0.18
N PRO A 362 12.03 27.32 -0.75
CA PRO A 362 11.43 26.40 -1.71
C PRO A 362 12.27 26.23 -2.98
N SER A 363 12.57 24.99 -3.34
CA SER A 363 13.17 24.66 -4.63
C SER A 363 12.19 24.87 -5.79
N ASP A 364 12.67 24.84 -7.03
CA ASP A 364 11.80 24.93 -8.20
C ASP A 364 10.85 23.72 -8.29
N ARG A 365 11.24 22.56 -7.75
CA ARG A 365 10.38 21.38 -7.59
C ARG A 365 9.18 21.66 -6.66
N MET A 366 9.42 22.29 -5.53
CA MET A 366 8.35 22.69 -4.62
C MET A 366 7.41 23.73 -5.24
N LYS A 367 7.96 24.71 -5.98
CA LYS A 367 7.18 25.72 -6.72
C LYS A 367 6.32 25.07 -7.80
N ALA A 368 6.86 24.05 -8.50
CA ALA A 368 6.09 23.28 -9.49
C ALA A 368 4.91 22.53 -8.83
N ALA A 369 5.16 21.84 -7.70
CA ALA A 369 4.10 21.21 -6.93
C ALA A 369 3.02 22.23 -6.47
N ALA A 370 3.44 23.40 -5.97
CA ALA A 370 2.51 24.48 -5.59
C ALA A 370 1.65 24.98 -6.77
N SER A 371 2.22 25.00 -7.98
CA SER A 371 1.46 25.38 -9.20
C SER A 371 0.38 24.35 -9.53
N VAL A 372 0.67 23.05 -9.38
CA VAL A 372 -0.32 21.98 -9.56
C VAL A 372 -1.41 22.06 -8.48
N ILE A 373 -1.04 22.28 -7.22
CA ILE A 373 -2.01 22.46 -6.11
C ILE A 373 -2.96 23.60 -6.41
N LYS A 374 -2.44 24.74 -6.87
CA LYS A 374 -3.27 25.90 -7.22
C LYS A 374 -4.31 25.57 -8.29
N VAL A 375 -3.97 24.79 -9.31
CA VAL A 375 -4.92 24.35 -10.35
C VAL A 375 -5.98 23.42 -9.75
N ILE A 376 -5.59 22.49 -8.86
CA ILE A 376 -6.53 21.60 -8.18
C ILE A 376 -7.50 22.40 -7.31
N ASP A 377 -7.02 23.34 -6.51
CA ASP A 377 -7.86 24.17 -5.63
C ASP A 377 -8.84 25.03 -6.42
N GLN A 378 -8.40 25.63 -7.53
CA GLN A 378 -9.25 26.42 -8.42
C GLN A 378 -10.34 25.58 -9.10
N ASN A 379 -10.15 24.27 -9.22
CA ASN A 379 -11.05 23.34 -9.88
C ASN A 379 -11.46 22.18 -8.95
N ALA A 380 -11.53 22.44 -7.64
CA ALA A 380 -11.71 21.41 -6.62
C ALA A 380 -12.89 20.46 -6.88
N GLN A 381 -14.04 21.02 -7.30
CA GLN A 381 -15.23 20.24 -7.60
C GLN A 381 -15.04 19.29 -8.80
N LEU A 382 -14.28 19.73 -9.81
CA LEU A 382 -13.93 18.89 -10.96
C LEU A 382 -13.08 17.71 -10.50
N PHE A 383 -11.96 17.96 -9.80
CA PHE A 383 -11.04 16.91 -9.36
C PHE A 383 -11.63 15.98 -8.29
N ALA A 384 -12.54 16.47 -7.45
CA ALA A 384 -13.26 15.62 -6.50
C ALA A 384 -14.15 14.58 -7.20
N ASN A 385 -14.71 14.90 -8.38
CA ASN A 385 -15.67 14.06 -9.10
C ASN A 385 -15.10 13.37 -10.34
N ALA A 386 -13.92 13.74 -10.79
CA ALA A 386 -13.30 13.15 -11.98
C ALA A 386 -13.11 11.64 -11.83
N LYS A 387 -13.38 10.91 -12.90
CA LYS A 387 -13.22 9.47 -13.03
C LYS A 387 -12.44 9.15 -14.29
N VAL A 388 -11.65 8.09 -14.25
CA VAL A 388 -11.01 7.56 -15.45
C VAL A 388 -12.07 7.05 -16.43
N ALA A 389 -11.97 7.47 -17.69
CA ALA A 389 -12.77 6.89 -18.75
C ALA A 389 -12.20 5.53 -19.14
N GLU A 390 -12.88 4.48 -18.72
CA GLU A 390 -12.42 3.10 -18.95
C GLU A 390 -12.52 2.72 -20.43
N SER A 391 -11.42 2.24 -21.01
CA SER A 391 -11.39 1.76 -22.40
C SER A 391 -11.95 0.35 -22.58
N GLY A 392 -12.09 -0.41 -21.50
CA GLY A 392 -12.38 -1.84 -21.53
C GLY A 392 -11.14 -2.74 -21.73
N LEU A 393 -9.94 -2.17 -21.78
CA LEU A 393 -8.69 -2.95 -21.88
C LEU A 393 -8.11 -3.23 -20.50
N HIS A 394 -7.86 -4.52 -20.23
CA HIS A 394 -7.37 -5.00 -18.93
C HIS A 394 -6.14 -5.86 -19.11
N ILE A 395 -4.99 -5.36 -18.68
CA ILE A 395 -3.76 -6.14 -18.60
C ILE A 395 -3.75 -6.80 -17.22
N LEU A 396 -3.86 -8.13 -17.18
CA LEU A 396 -3.92 -8.87 -15.94
C LEU A 396 -2.60 -9.56 -15.65
N TYR A 397 -2.10 -9.44 -14.42
CA TYR A 397 -0.99 -10.23 -13.91
C TYR A 397 -1.48 -11.26 -12.88
N ILE A 398 -0.73 -12.37 -12.75
CA ILE A 398 -1.06 -13.49 -11.87
C ILE A 398 0.12 -13.74 -10.95
N HIS A 399 -0.11 -13.78 -9.64
CA HIS A 399 0.94 -14.02 -8.64
C HIS A 399 1.67 -15.33 -8.86
N GLU A 400 0.96 -16.42 -9.16
CA GLU A 400 1.56 -17.72 -9.40
C GLU A 400 2.53 -17.72 -10.60
N SER A 401 2.25 -16.93 -11.64
CA SER A 401 3.20 -16.76 -12.76
C SER A 401 4.51 -16.10 -12.30
N MET A 402 4.43 -15.08 -11.44
CA MET A 402 5.59 -14.42 -10.87
C MET A 402 6.36 -15.33 -9.90
N TRP A 403 5.66 -16.17 -9.13
CA TRP A 403 6.30 -17.15 -8.25
C TRP A 403 7.01 -18.26 -9.00
N VAL A 404 6.40 -18.78 -10.08
CA VAL A 404 7.06 -19.77 -10.98
C VAL A 404 8.33 -19.15 -11.56
N GLU A 405 8.24 -17.93 -12.07
CA GLU A 405 9.40 -17.22 -12.61
C GLU A 405 10.53 -17.13 -11.59
N LYS A 406 10.22 -16.72 -10.34
CA LYS A 406 11.18 -16.65 -9.27
C LYS A 406 11.82 -18.00 -8.94
N LYS A 407 11.03 -19.08 -8.90
CA LYS A 407 11.54 -20.43 -8.62
C LYS A 407 12.39 -21.00 -9.77
N LEU A 408 12.07 -20.68 -11.01
CA LEU A 408 12.87 -21.09 -12.17
C LEU A 408 14.21 -20.38 -12.27
N GLN A 409 14.39 -19.32 -11.49
CA GLN A 409 15.63 -18.54 -11.46
C GLN A 409 16.43 -18.71 -10.15
N SER A 410 15.85 -19.39 -9.16
CA SER A 410 16.55 -19.73 -7.93
C SER A 410 17.44 -20.93 -8.17
N GLY A 411 18.74 -20.70 -8.38
CA GLY A 411 19.75 -21.73 -8.58
C GLY A 411 21.07 -21.11 -9.04
N ASP A 412 22.14 -21.90 -9.00
CA ASP A 412 23.50 -21.44 -9.33
C ASP A 412 23.72 -21.16 -10.83
N ALA A 413 22.77 -21.57 -11.68
CA ALA A 413 22.78 -21.31 -13.10
C ALA A 413 21.40 -20.81 -13.55
N PRO A 414 21.15 -19.51 -13.65
CA PRO A 414 19.93 -19.00 -14.23
C PRO A 414 19.82 -19.46 -15.69
N PHE A 415 18.64 -19.86 -16.11
CA PHE A 415 18.40 -20.22 -17.51
C PHE A 415 18.66 -19.01 -18.39
N GLU A 416 19.47 -19.18 -19.41
CA GLU A 416 19.80 -18.15 -20.38
C GLU A 416 18.53 -17.57 -20.99
N GLY A 417 18.44 -16.25 -21.07
CA GLY A 417 17.28 -15.54 -21.60
C GLY A 417 16.10 -15.37 -20.65
N ARG A 418 16.15 -15.90 -19.43
CA ARG A 418 15.11 -15.68 -18.41
C ARG A 418 15.59 -14.67 -17.37
N ASN A 419 14.87 -13.57 -17.24
CA ASN A 419 15.15 -12.54 -16.23
C ASN A 419 14.02 -12.48 -15.20
N VAL A 420 14.36 -12.23 -13.94
CA VAL A 420 13.36 -11.93 -12.91
C VAL A 420 12.54 -10.70 -13.34
N GLY A 421 11.22 -10.79 -13.16
CA GLY A 421 10.30 -9.73 -13.52
C GLY A 421 9.83 -9.77 -14.97
N GLY A 422 10.10 -10.83 -15.74
CA GLY A 422 9.68 -10.98 -17.14
C GLY A 422 8.16 -10.94 -17.32
N VAL A 423 7.41 -11.57 -16.40
CA VAL A 423 5.93 -11.49 -16.36
C VAL A 423 5.46 -10.04 -16.31
N LEU A 424 5.99 -9.27 -15.36
CA LEU A 424 5.61 -7.87 -15.21
C LEU A 424 6.17 -6.99 -16.33
N LYS A 425 7.42 -7.22 -16.78
CA LYS A 425 8.00 -6.46 -17.90
C LYS A 425 7.16 -6.62 -19.17
N SER A 426 6.65 -7.82 -19.44
CA SER A 426 5.75 -8.05 -20.58
C SER A 426 4.44 -7.29 -20.42
N ALA A 427 3.83 -7.31 -19.23
CA ALA A 427 2.62 -6.53 -18.95
C ALA A 427 2.86 -5.02 -19.12
N LEU A 428 4.01 -4.53 -18.64
CA LEU A 428 4.40 -3.12 -18.78
C LEU A 428 4.69 -2.73 -20.25
N ALA A 429 5.22 -3.63 -21.06
CA ALA A 429 5.42 -3.37 -22.50
C ALA A 429 4.08 -3.20 -23.24
N TYR A 430 3.05 -3.99 -22.90
CA TYR A 430 1.70 -3.76 -23.43
C TYR A 430 1.11 -2.43 -22.91
N PHE A 431 1.33 -2.11 -21.65
CA PHE A 431 0.88 -0.85 -21.08
C PHE A 431 1.53 0.36 -21.77
N GLU A 432 2.84 0.29 -22.05
CA GLU A 432 3.59 1.29 -22.81
C GLU A 432 3.02 1.48 -24.21
N ALA A 433 2.89 0.38 -24.97
CA ALA A 433 2.37 0.44 -26.34
C ALA A 433 0.96 1.04 -26.41
N LEU A 434 0.06 0.69 -25.49
CA LEU A 434 -1.29 1.27 -25.43
C LEU A 434 -1.25 2.74 -25.04
N SER A 435 -0.38 3.12 -24.11
CA SER A 435 -0.20 4.52 -23.69
C SER A 435 0.34 5.38 -24.82
N GLU A 436 1.29 4.88 -25.63
CA GLU A 436 1.81 5.57 -26.82
C GLU A 436 0.73 5.78 -27.90
N MET A 437 -0.24 4.88 -27.96
CA MET A 437 -1.42 5.00 -28.84
C MET A 437 -2.49 5.95 -28.25
N GLY A 438 -2.28 6.50 -27.06
CA GLY A 438 -3.27 7.31 -26.35
C GLY A 438 -4.46 6.51 -25.80
N VAL A 439 -4.30 5.21 -25.61
CA VAL A 439 -5.35 4.31 -25.12
C VAL A 439 -5.15 4.02 -23.64
N GLN A 440 -6.18 4.28 -22.84
CA GLN A 440 -6.18 3.91 -21.43
C GLN A 440 -6.22 2.38 -21.30
N ALA A 441 -5.45 1.82 -20.38
CA ALA A 441 -5.49 0.41 -20.01
C ALA A 441 -5.43 0.23 -18.50
N ASN A 442 -6.21 -0.70 -17.99
CA ASN A 442 -6.09 -1.14 -16.60
C ASN A 442 -4.92 -2.10 -16.45
N LEU A 443 -4.17 -1.97 -15.37
CA LEU A 443 -3.11 -2.91 -14.99
C LEU A 443 -3.43 -3.43 -13.59
N LYS A 444 -3.83 -4.71 -13.48
CA LYS A 444 -4.37 -5.27 -12.24
C LYS A 444 -4.07 -6.76 -12.04
N GLU A 445 -4.11 -7.21 -10.80
CA GLU A 445 -4.09 -8.63 -10.47
C GLU A 445 -5.39 -9.29 -10.93
N ILE A 446 -5.32 -10.55 -11.37
CA ILE A 446 -6.49 -11.25 -11.94
C ILE A 446 -7.68 -11.34 -10.97
N ASP A 447 -7.44 -11.40 -9.64
CA ASP A 447 -8.50 -11.38 -8.62
C ASP A 447 -9.20 -10.01 -8.49
N GLU A 448 -8.61 -8.93 -9.05
CA GLU A 448 -9.21 -7.60 -9.11
C GLU A 448 -10.15 -7.43 -10.32
N PHE A 449 -10.17 -8.39 -11.24
CA PHE A 449 -11.07 -8.36 -12.38
C PHE A 449 -12.44 -8.92 -11.98
N ASP A 450 -13.49 -8.20 -12.32
CA ASP A 450 -14.87 -8.64 -12.05
C ASP A 450 -15.34 -9.67 -13.07
N PHE A 451 -15.24 -10.95 -12.69
CA PHE A 451 -15.75 -12.08 -13.48
C PHE A 451 -17.25 -12.36 -13.25
N SER A 452 -17.99 -11.53 -12.53
CA SER A 452 -19.41 -11.77 -12.20
C SER A 452 -20.39 -11.22 -13.23
N LYS A 453 -19.93 -10.43 -14.20
CA LYS A 453 -20.80 -9.79 -15.21
C LYS A 453 -21.47 -10.79 -16.13
N SER A 454 -22.66 -10.44 -16.58
CA SER A 454 -23.43 -11.22 -17.57
C SER A 454 -23.02 -10.96 -19.02
N ASP A 455 -22.37 -9.82 -19.29
CA ASP A 455 -21.91 -9.38 -20.61
C ASP A 455 -20.56 -8.67 -20.49
N TYR A 456 -19.62 -9.05 -21.36
CA TYR A 456 -18.28 -8.47 -21.47
C TYR A 456 -18.00 -7.85 -22.84
N THR A 457 -19.05 -7.61 -23.63
CA THR A 457 -18.91 -6.93 -24.93
C THR A 457 -18.14 -5.62 -24.78
N GLY A 458 -17.07 -5.44 -25.55
CA GLY A 458 -16.17 -4.30 -25.46
C GLY A 458 -15.07 -4.41 -24.40
N SER A 459 -15.01 -5.52 -23.64
CA SER A 459 -13.90 -5.79 -22.72
C SER A 459 -12.87 -6.73 -23.34
N THR A 460 -11.59 -6.41 -23.16
CA THR A 460 -10.48 -7.25 -23.62
C THR A 460 -9.52 -7.52 -22.45
N ILE A 461 -9.18 -8.79 -22.24
CA ILE A 461 -8.17 -9.21 -21.28
C ILE A 461 -6.86 -9.53 -22.02
N ILE A 462 -5.77 -8.94 -21.55
CA ILE A 462 -4.40 -9.22 -22.01
C ILE A 462 -3.68 -10.00 -20.90
N LEU A 463 -3.35 -11.27 -21.16
CA LEU A 463 -2.56 -12.14 -20.28
C LEU A 463 -1.12 -12.19 -20.77
N ALA A 464 -0.39 -11.08 -20.62
CA ALA A 464 0.98 -10.96 -21.11
C ALA A 464 1.93 -11.87 -20.31
N HIS A 465 2.57 -12.85 -21.01
CA HIS A 465 3.58 -13.74 -20.46
C HIS A 465 3.15 -14.45 -19.15
N GLN A 466 1.88 -14.88 -19.04
CA GLN A 466 1.40 -15.62 -17.89
C GLN A 466 1.79 -17.11 -18.03
N ILE A 467 2.91 -17.49 -17.39
CA ILE A 467 3.49 -18.85 -17.49
C ILE A 467 2.79 -19.88 -16.60
N ALA A 468 1.98 -19.43 -15.65
CA ALA A 468 1.16 -20.27 -14.79
C ALA A 468 -0.19 -19.62 -14.53
N VAL A 469 -1.24 -20.20 -15.10
CA VAL A 469 -2.63 -19.79 -14.87
C VAL A 469 -3.31 -20.86 -14.02
N PRO A 470 -3.60 -20.61 -12.75
CA PRO A 470 -4.27 -21.56 -11.86
C PRO A 470 -5.63 -22.00 -12.38
N SER A 471 -5.95 -23.28 -12.18
CA SER A 471 -7.20 -23.90 -12.68
C SER A 471 -8.47 -23.18 -12.20
N ARG A 472 -8.42 -22.50 -11.03
CA ARG A 472 -9.54 -21.71 -10.52
C ARG A 472 -9.97 -20.55 -11.43
N TYR A 473 -9.13 -20.15 -12.39
CA TYR A 473 -9.44 -19.10 -13.37
C TYR A 473 -9.90 -19.66 -14.72
N TRP A 474 -9.69 -20.93 -15.03
CA TRP A 474 -9.96 -21.48 -16.37
C TRP A 474 -11.44 -21.31 -16.76
N GLN A 475 -12.37 -21.71 -15.91
CA GLN A 475 -13.80 -21.54 -16.18
C GLN A 475 -14.18 -20.07 -16.27
N LYS A 476 -13.63 -19.21 -15.40
CA LYS A 476 -13.90 -17.77 -15.41
C LYS A 476 -13.46 -17.10 -16.73
N LEU A 477 -12.30 -17.50 -17.26
CA LEU A 477 -11.79 -17.00 -18.54
C LEU A 477 -12.63 -17.54 -19.71
N GLN A 478 -13.06 -18.79 -19.69
CA GLN A 478 -13.96 -19.36 -20.69
C GLN A 478 -15.32 -18.64 -20.67
N ASP A 479 -15.89 -18.41 -19.50
CA ASP A 479 -17.14 -17.67 -19.32
C ASP A 479 -17.02 -16.23 -19.82
N PHE A 480 -15.88 -15.57 -19.54
CA PHE A 480 -15.58 -14.24 -20.05
C PHE A 480 -15.67 -14.18 -21.57
N VAL A 481 -14.99 -15.11 -22.28
CA VAL A 481 -15.04 -15.16 -23.75
C VAL A 481 -16.45 -15.53 -24.25
N SER A 482 -17.11 -16.51 -23.64
CA SER A 482 -18.47 -16.93 -24.04
C SER A 482 -19.52 -15.82 -23.88
N LYS A 483 -19.27 -14.86 -22.99
CA LYS A 483 -20.11 -13.69 -22.73
C LYS A 483 -19.65 -12.42 -23.48
N GLY A 484 -18.91 -12.56 -24.57
CA GLY A 484 -18.54 -11.48 -25.50
C GLY A 484 -17.23 -10.75 -25.18
N GLY A 485 -16.44 -11.22 -24.24
CA GLY A 485 -15.11 -10.71 -23.97
C GLY A 485 -14.05 -11.23 -24.97
N ASN A 486 -12.98 -10.47 -25.17
CA ASN A 486 -11.87 -10.79 -26.07
C ASN A 486 -10.58 -11.06 -25.29
#